data_f94ddec8a94a2f2d79d793bcc2d347ae
#
_entry.id   f94ddec8a94a2f2d79d793bcc2d347ae
#
_cell.length_a   1.000
_cell.length_b   1.000
_cell.length_c   1.000
_cell.angle_alpha   90.00
_cell.angle_beta   90.00
_cell.angle_gamma   90.00
#
_symmetry.space_group_name_H-M   'P 1'
#
loop_
_entity.id
_entity.type
_entity.pdbx_description
1 polymer ?
#
loop_
_entity_poly.entity_id
_entity_poly.type
_entity_poly.pdbx_seq_one_letter_code
_entity_poly.pdbx_strand_id
1 'polypeptide(L)'
;YTVATPRRQVVAIDPRTGENLWTFREPETIRHQRSPRQAYGKGVAYAEIDGRGVIYITTPGFFLWALDAKTGLPLENWGNAFPVSGYPTTGVIDLVPQLVKDWQPWQDYLVGGGVYDADYGIPRELGMVTASAPPIVVNGVVVVLVGHQPSYGQTRIENVPGDIMGFDAATGEFLWKFHAIPRPGEVGHETWLNDAWKFSGDISTWAPASADPELGLVYLVTNASTVQSYAGHRPGDNLFGGSVLALDVKTGERRWHFQ
;
A
#
# COMPACT_ATOMS: atom_id res chain seq x y z
N TYR A 1 9.80 -4.36 17.91
CA TYR A 1 8.41 -4.27 17.44
C TYR A 1 8.12 -5.40 16.45
N THR A 2 6.90 -5.91 16.45
CA THR A 2 6.47 -6.95 15.55
C THR A 2 4.96 -6.85 15.28
N VAL A 3 4.48 -7.63 14.30
CA VAL A 3 3.04 -7.82 14.10
C VAL A 3 2.61 -9.18 14.65
N ALA A 4 1.47 -9.20 15.33
CA ALA A 4 0.90 -10.40 15.93
C ALA A 4 -0.46 -10.74 15.31
N THR A 5 -0.72 -12.03 15.21
CA THR A 5 -2.00 -12.58 14.74
C THR A 5 -2.97 -12.81 15.92
N PRO A 6 -4.29 -13.02 15.68
CA PRO A 6 -4.94 -13.16 14.39
C PRO A 6 -5.39 -11.83 13.73
N ARG A 7 -5.19 -10.69 14.36
CA ARG A 7 -5.73 -9.39 13.90
C ARG A 7 -4.66 -8.42 13.41
N ARG A 8 -3.44 -8.92 13.13
CA ARG A 8 -2.32 -8.10 12.66
C ARG A 8 -2.06 -6.88 13.54
N GLN A 9 -2.06 -7.08 14.84
CA GLN A 9 -1.75 -6.05 15.83
C GLN A 9 -0.27 -5.69 15.80
N VAL A 10 0.08 -4.44 16.02
CA VAL A 10 1.45 -4.05 16.30
C VAL A 10 1.71 -4.25 17.79
N VAL A 11 2.81 -4.93 18.12
CA VAL A 11 3.18 -5.23 19.50
C VAL A 11 4.61 -4.76 19.76
N ALA A 12 4.81 -4.04 20.85
CA ALA A 12 6.13 -3.73 21.38
C ALA A 12 6.45 -4.70 22.53
N ILE A 13 7.59 -5.35 22.42
CA ILE A 13 8.04 -6.36 23.39
C ILE A 13 9.41 -5.94 23.92
N ASP A 14 9.59 -5.99 25.24
CA ASP A 14 10.94 -5.86 25.84
C ASP A 14 11.78 -7.07 25.43
N PRO A 15 12.89 -6.89 24.71
CA PRO A 15 13.68 -8.01 24.20
C PRO A 15 14.41 -8.80 25.31
N ARG A 16 14.53 -8.24 26.51
CA ARG A 16 15.21 -8.89 27.65
C ARG A 16 14.27 -9.78 28.45
N THR A 17 13.00 -9.35 28.59
CA THR A 17 12.02 -10.01 29.45
C THR A 17 10.93 -10.75 28.70
N GLY A 18 10.69 -10.37 27.44
CA GLY A 18 9.55 -10.84 26.65
C GLY A 18 8.23 -10.17 27.05
N GLU A 19 8.27 -9.16 27.93
CA GLU A 19 7.09 -8.44 28.38
C GLU A 19 6.48 -7.62 27.25
N ASN A 20 5.15 -7.67 27.13
CA ASN A 20 4.39 -6.82 26.20
C ASN A 20 4.26 -5.41 26.80
N LEU A 21 4.91 -4.44 26.16
CA LEU A 21 4.91 -3.05 26.62
C LEU A 21 3.66 -2.32 26.18
N TRP A 22 3.22 -2.53 24.94
CA TRP A 22 1.97 -1.99 24.39
C TRP A 22 1.53 -2.76 23.13
N THR A 23 0.26 -2.61 22.81
CA THR A 23 -0.35 -3.21 21.62
C THR A 23 -1.24 -2.19 20.91
N PHE A 24 -1.06 -2.00 19.62
CA PHE A 24 -1.94 -1.22 18.76
C PHE A 24 -2.74 -2.13 17.84
N ARG A 25 -3.99 -1.79 17.61
CA ARG A 25 -4.86 -2.42 16.64
C ARG A 25 -5.68 -1.37 15.90
N GLU A 26 -5.73 -1.49 14.59
CA GLU A 26 -6.62 -0.69 13.75
C GLU A 26 -8.07 -0.86 14.19
N PRO A 27 -8.88 0.21 14.22
CA PRO A 27 -10.33 0.12 14.40
C PRO A 27 -10.96 -0.78 13.34
N GLU A 28 -11.99 -1.53 13.72
CA GLU A 28 -12.63 -2.50 12.85
C GLU A 28 -13.65 -1.82 11.94
N THR A 29 -13.36 -1.80 10.62
CA THR A 29 -14.26 -1.34 9.57
C THR A 29 -14.77 -2.52 8.76
N ILE A 30 -15.81 -2.31 7.95
CA ILE A 30 -16.26 -3.30 6.96
C ILE A 30 -15.12 -3.63 5.99
N ARG A 31 -14.32 -2.64 5.62
CA ARG A 31 -13.16 -2.81 4.76
C ARG A 31 -12.10 -3.72 5.40
N HIS A 32 -11.82 -3.54 6.69
CA HIS A 32 -10.96 -4.44 7.45
C HIS A 32 -11.52 -5.88 7.46
N GLN A 33 -12.80 -6.04 7.77
CA GLN A 33 -13.46 -7.35 7.80
C GLN A 33 -13.45 -8.07 6.45
N ARG A 34 -13.54 -7.33 5.35
CA ARG A 34 -13.51 -7.85 3.99
C ARG A 34 -12.10 -8.07 3.43
N SER A 35 -11.09 -7.57 4.11
CA SER A 35 -9.70 -7.70 3.66
C SER A 35 -9.32 -9.17 3.48
N PRO A 36 -8.75 -9.56 2.35
CA PRO A 36 -8.32 -10.94 2.11
C PRO A 36 -7.11 -11.34 2.96
N ARG A 37 -6.49 -10.37 3.67
CA ARG A 37 -5.28 -10.58 4.47
C ARG A 37 -5.36 -10.00 5.87
N GLN A 38 -6.46 -10.22 6.56
CA GLN A 38 -6.70 -9.68 7.92
C GLN A 38 -5.59 -10.06 8.90
N ALA A 39 -5.17 -11.32 8.89
CA ALA A 39 -4.20 -11.87 9.84
C ALA A 39 -2.77 -11.93 9.30
N TYR A 40 -2.55 -11.58 8.04
CA TYR A 40 -1.26 -11.76 7.39
C TYR A 40 -0.52 -10.43 7.25
N GLY A 41 0.63 -10.31 7.92
CA GLY A 41 1.51 -9.16 7.82
C GLY A 41 2.97 -9.57 7.99
N LYS A 42 3.89 -8.83 7.38
CA LYS A 42 5.32 -9.15 7.33
C LYS A 42 6.18 -8.24 8.20
N GLY A 43 5.58 -7.31 8.93
CA GLY A 43 6.31 -6.44 9.83
C GLY A 43 5.81 -5.00 9.86
N VAL A 44 6.64 -4.15 10.44
CA VAL A 44 6.47 -2.71 10.58
C VAL A 44 7.76 -2.01 10.15
N ALA A 45 7.70 -0.72 9.82
CA ALA A 45 8.87 0.12 9.69
C ALA A 45 9.08 0.94 10.96
N TYR A 46 10.34 1.19 11.30
CA TYR A 46 10.75 2.10 12.37
C TYR A 46 11.64 3.19 11.78
N ALA A 47 11.42 4.41 12.21
CA ALA A 47 12.33 5.52 11.94
C ALA A 47 12.39 6.46 13.14
N GLU A 48 13.46 7.21 13.24
CA GLU A 48 13.59 8.34 14.15
C GLU A 48 13.32 9.62 13.37
N ILE A 49 12.27 10.34 13.76
CA ILE A 49 11.81 11.57 13.13
C ILE A 49 11.87 12.68 14.20
N ASP A 50 12.70 13.68 13.97
CA ASP A 50 12.91 14.82 14.88
C ASP A 50 13.20 14.38 16.35
N GLY A 51 14.01 13.33 16.50
CA GLY A 51 14.38 12.77 17.81
C GLY A 51 13.30 11.91 18.47
N ARG A 52 12.21 11.61 17.78
CA ARG A 52 11.10 10.74 18.22
C ARG A 52 11.08 9.45 17.42
N GLY A 53 11.09 8.31 18.10
CA GLY A 53 10.87 7.02 17.44
C GLY A 53 9.44 6.87 16.95
N VAL A 54 9.26 6.52 15.68
CA VAL A 54 7.96 6.34 15.03
C VAL A 54 7.88 4.95 14.38
N ILE A 55 6.76 4.29 14.59
CA ILE A 55 6.42 3.02 13.92
C ILE A 55 5.40 3.30 12.82
N TYR A 56 5.71 2.87 11.61
CA TYR A 56 4.79 2.93 10.47
C TYR A 56 4.28 1.53 10.13
N ILE A 57 2.99 1.43 9.87
CA ILE A 57 2.34 0.19 9.42
C ILE A 57 1.23 0.46 8.44
N THR A 58 1.21 -0.32 7.36
CA THR A 58 0.03 -0.45 6.49
C THR A 58 -0.84 -1.60 7.00
N THR A 59 -2.11 -1.34 7.19
CA THR A 59 -3.04 -2.27 7.85
C THR A 59 -3.94 -3.01 6.85
N PRO A 60 -4.66 -4.05 7.27
CA PRO A 60 -5.59 -4.78 6.41
C PRO A 60 -6.67 -3.92 5.77
N GLY A 61 -7.16 -2.88 6.45
CA GLY A 61 -8.09 -1.91 5.89
C GLY A 61 -7.46 -0.93 4.90
N PHE A 62 -6.17 -1.09 4.60
CA PHE A 62 -5.39 -0.25 3.71
C PHE A 62 -5.31 1.21 4.18
N PHE A 63 -4.95 1.35 5.46
CA PHE A 63 -4.55 2.59 6.09
C PHE A 63 -3.06 2.57 6.39
N LEU A 64 -2.41 3.71 6.28
CA LEU A 64 -1.06 3.93 6.80
C LEU A 64 -1.15 4.61 8.16
N TRP A 65 -0.65 3.96 9.20
CA TRP A 65 -0.59 4.50 10.55
C TRP A 65 0.83 4.89 10.92
N ALA A 66 0.96 6.01 11.61
CA ALA A 66 2.17 6.43 12.31
C ALA A 66 1.91 6.40 13.82
N LEU A 67 2.68 5.60 14.54
CA LEU A 67 2.53 5.37 15.97
C LEU A 67 3.76 5.85 16.72
N ASP A 68 3.58 6.47 17.87
CA ASP A 68 4.67 6.72 18.79
C ASP A 68 5.29 5.41 19.26
N ALA A 69 6.59 5.23 19.07
CA ALA A 69 7.27 3.98 19.37
C ALA A 69 7.30 3.63 20.86
N LYS A 70 7.19 4.62 21.76
CA LYS A 70 7.19 4.39 23.22
C LYS A 70 5.82 3.98 23.74
N THR A 71 4.76 4.52 23.16
CA THR A 71 3.39 4.38 23.72
C THR A 71 2.46 3.55 22.84
N GLY A 72 2.75 3.38 21.55
CA GLY A 72 1.87 2.74 20.58
C GLY A 72 0.65 3.56 20.19
N LEU A 73 0.55 4.80 20.67
CA LEU A 73 -0.54 5.70 20.32
C LEU A 73 -0.30 6.33 18.93
N PRO A 74 -1.38 6.54 18.14
CA PRO A 74 -1.28 7.28 16.89
C PRO A 74 -0.70 8.68 17.12
N LEU A 75 0.14 9.13 16.18
CA LEU A 75 0.77 10.46 16.28
C LEU A 75 -0.27 11.56 16.08
N GLU A 76 -0.32 12.51 17.00
CA GLU A 76 -1.07 13.73 16.83
C GLU A 76 -0.49 14.57 15.69
N ASN A 77 -1.36 15.25 14.94
CA ASN A 77 -0.99 16.13 13.81
C ASN A 77 -0.24 15.43 12.65
N TRP A 78 -0.25 14.12 12.59
CA TRP A 78 0.27 13.35 11.46
C TRP A 78 -0.88 12.82 10.60
N GLY A 79 -0.80 13.01 9.28
CA GLY A 79 -1.86 12.58 8.36
C GLY A 79 -3.20 13.25 8.65
N ASN A 80 -4.26 12.46 8.70
CA ASN A 80 -5.65 12.94 8.85
C ASN A 80 -6.33 12.32 10.08
N ALA A 81 -7.52 12.81 10.40
CA ALA A 81 -8.41 12.12 11.32
C ALA A 81 -8.85 10.79 10.69
N PHE A 82 -9.03 9.76 11.54
CA PHE A 82 -9.55 8.48 11.05
C PHE A 82 -10.93 8.70 10.39
N PRO A 83 -11.11 8.28 9.13
CA PRO A 83 -12.24 8.74 8.31
C PRO A 83 -13.57 8.08 8.66
N VAL A 84 -13.63 7.24 9.70
CA VAL A 84 -14.85 6.55 10.15
C VAL A 84 -15.45 7.27 11.35
N SER A 85 -16.75 7.52 11.30
CA SER A 85 -17.48 8.18 12.39
C SER A 85 -17.32 7.44 13.72
N GLY A 86 -17.07 8.19 14.78
CA GLY A 86 -16.86 7.65 16.14
C GLY A 86 -15.40 7.30 16.46
N TYR A 87 -14.46 7.53 15.53
CA TYR A 87 -13.02 7.33 15.73
C TYR A 87 -12.26 8.65 15.50
N PRO A 88 -12.29 9.61 16.43
CA PRO A 88 -11.68 10.92 16.25
C PRO A 88 -10.15 10.87 16.43
N THR A 89 -9.47 9.91 15.83
CA THR A 89 -8.04 9.66 15.98
C THR A 89 -7.29 10.21 14.78
N THR A 90 -6.22 10.94 15.01
CA THR A 90 -5.21 11.32 14.00
C THR A 90 -4.10 10.26 13.91
N GLY A 91 -3.06 10.50 13.15
CA GLY A 91 -1.94 9.57 12.99
C GLY A 91 -2.19 8.51 11.91
N VAL A 92 -3.10 8.79 10.97
CA VAL A 92 -3.51 7.84 9.94
C VAL A 92 -3.74 8.51 8.59
N ILE A 93 -3.54 7.77 7.52
CA ILE A 93 -3.87 8.14 6.14
C ILE A 93 -4.70 7.03 5.52
N ASP A 94 -5.85 7.38 4.93
CA ASP A 94 -6.57 6.47 4.05
C ASP A 94 -5.88 6.44 2.68
N LEU A 95 -5.34 5.28 2.32
CA LEU A 95 -4.56 5.09 1.11
C LEU A 95 -5.42 4.87 -0.14
N VAL A 96 -6.67 4.44 0.03
CA VAL A 96 -7.53 4.02 -1.09
C VAL A 96 -7.82 5.17 -2.05
N PRO A 97 -8.25 6.37 -1.62
CA PRO A 97 -8.57 7.46 -2.54
C PRO A 97 -7.40 7.81 -3.46
N GLN A 98 -6.18 7.84 -2.92
CA GLN A 98 -4.99 8.15 -3.70
C GLN A 98 -4.61 7.01 -4.67
N LEU A 99 -4.81 5.76 -4.25
CA LEU A 99 -4.52 4.59 -5.08
C LEU A 99 -5.41 4.54 -6.32
N VAL A 100 -6.71 4.73 -6.16
CA VAL A 100 -7.70 4.54 -7.25
C VAL A 100 -7.96 5.79 -8.08
N LYS A 101 -7.41 6.94 -7.70
CA LYS A 101 -7.70 8.25 -8.26
C LYS A 101 -7.70 8.31 -9.80
N ASP A 102 -6.80 7.62 -10.45
CA ASP A 102 -6.59 7.59 -11.90
C ASP A 102 -6.82 6.20 -12.52
N TRP A 103 -7.52 5.33 -11.80
CA TRP A 103 -7.90 4.01 -12.28
C TRP A 103 -9.26 4.05 -12.99
N GLN A 104 -9.31 3.63 -14.27
CA GLN A 104 -10.49 3.78 -15.12
C GLN A 104 -11.78 3.20 -14.53
N PRO A 105 -11.81 1.95 -14.01
CA PRO A 105 -13.03 1.41 -13.42
C PRO A 105 -13.58 2.22 -12.24
N TRP A 106 -12.70 2.88 -11.48
CA TRP A 106 -13.12 3.79 -10.41
C TRP A 106 -13.73 5.09 -10.96
N GLN A 107 -13.13 5.64 -12.01
CA GLN A 107 -13.67 6.83 -12.66
C GLN A 107 -15.07 6.55 -13.26
N ASP A 108 -15.22 5.40 -13.91
CA ASP A 108 -16.51 4.97 -14.47
C ASP A 108 -17.57 4.77 -13.38
N TYR A 109 -17.17 4.21 -12.23
CA TYR A 109 -18.05 4.07 -11.07
C TYR A 109 -18.53 5.43 -10.54
N LEU A 110 -17.66 6.43 -10.42
CA LEU A 110 -18.01 7.77 -9.98
C LEU A 110 -18.94 8.48 -10.98
N VAL A 111 -18.67 8.36 -12.28
CA VAL A 111 -19.53 8.90 -13.35
C VAL A 111 -20.92 8.25 -13.30
N GLY A 112 -21.00 6.97 -12.94
CA GLY A 112 -22.24 6.25 -12.69
C GLY A 112 -23.02 6.66 -11.43
N GLY A 113 -22.55 7.68 -10.69
CA GLY A 113 -23.17 8.15 -9.45
C GLY A 113 -22.70 7.45 -8.20
N GLY A 114 -21.64 6.65 -8.29
CA GLY A 114 -20.98 6.05 -7.14
C GLY A 114 -20.30 7.08 -6.25
N VAL A 115 -20.19 6.77 -4.96
CA VAL A 115 -19.49 7.61 -3.97
C VAL A 115 -18.50 6.76 -3.19
N TYR A 116 -17.42 7.41 -2.75
CA TYR A 116 -16.46 6.77 -1.87
C TYR A 116 -16.98 6.78 -0.42
N ASP A 117 -16.94 5.61 0.21
CA ASP A 117 -17.23 5.44 1.63
C ASP A 117 -16.00 4.82 2.31
N ALA A 118 -15.43 5.52 3.27
CA ALA A 118 -14.19 5.11 3.94
C ALA A 118 -14.34 3.82 4.75
N ASP A 119 -15.54 3.52 5.28
CA ASP A 119 -15.81 2.28 6.01
C ASP A 119 -15.87 1.06 5.06
N TYR A 120 -16.43 1.25 3.87
CA TYR A 120 -16.55 0.20 2.86
C TYR A 120 -15.35 0.11 1.92
N GLY A 121 -14.66 1.21 1.66
CA GLY A 121 -13.61 1.33 0.64
C GLY A 121 -14.18 1.34 -0.77
N ILE A 122 -13.54 0.61 -1.69
CA ILE A 122 -14.05 0.43 -3.05
C ILE A 122 -15.15 -0.64 -3.10
N PRO A 123 -16.09 -0.55 -4.06
CA PRO A 123 -17.07 -1.60 -4.29
C PRO A 123 -16.39 -2.94 -4.54
N ARG A 124 -16.94 -4.00 -3.95
CA ARG A 124 -16.37 -5.35 -4.08
C ARG A 124 -16.32 -5.84 -5.53
N GLU A 125 -17.21 -5.35 -6.35
CA GLU A 125 -17.30 -5.63 -7.78
C GLU A 125 -16.10 -5.11 -8.56
N LEU A 126 -15.43 -4.07 -8.07
CA LEU A 126 -14.23 -3.51 -8.69
C LEU A 126 -12.95 -4.19 -8.19
N GLY A 127 -13.01 -4.85 -7.05
CA GLY A 127 -11.86 -5.54 -6.50
C GLY A 127 -11.70 -5.35 -4.99
N MET A 128 -10.57 -5.77 -4.47
CA MET A 128 -10.24 -5.66 -3.05
C MET A 128 -8.82 -5.12 -2.90
N VAL A 129 -8.61 -4.30 -1.89
CA VAL A 129 -7.30 -3.73 -1.54
C VAL A 129 -6.89 -4.19 -0.16
N THR A 130 -5.64 -4.52 -0.01
CA THR A 130 -5.02 -4.83 1.28
C THR A 130 -3.53 -4.52 1.22
N ALA A 131 -2.86 -4.57 2.35
CA ALA A 131 -1.40 -4.54 2.40
C ALA A 131 -0.89 -5.72 3.22
N SER A 132 0.23 -6.30 2.84
CA SER A 132 0.89 -7.37 3.59
C SER A 132 2.38 -7.10 3.83
N ALA A 133 3.04 -6.38 2.92
CA ALA A 133 4.41 -5.94 3.10
C ALA A 133 4.46 -4.74 4.06
N PRO A 134 5.49 -4.64 4.91
CA PRO A 134 5.71 -3.44 5.70
C PRO A 134 6.07 -2.27 4.77
N PRO A 135 5.70 -1.03 5.11
CA PRO A 135 6.31 0.13 4.45
C PRO A 135 7.80 0.18 4.74
N ILE A 136 8.55 0.97 3.97
CA ILE A 136 9.95 1.27 4.27
C ILE A 136 10.13 2.77 4.46
N VAL A 137 10.99 3.18 5.39
CA VAL A 137 11.30 4.59 5.60
C VAL A 137 12.75 4.83 5.21
N VAL A 138 12.96 5.79 4.33
CA VAL A 138 14.29 6.19 3.86
C VAL A 138 14.30 7.67 3.50
N ASN A 139 15.34 8.38 3.93
CA ASN A 139 15.55 9.82 3.66
C ASN A 139 14.30 10.70 3.93
N GLY A 140 13.57 10.40 5.01
CA GLY A 140 12.36 11.13 5.40
C GLY A 140 11.11 10.80 4.61
N VAL A 141 11.13 9.74 3.78
CA VAL A 141 9.97 9.30 3.00
C VAL A 141 9.53 7.90 3.46
N VAL A 142 8.23 7.76 3.72
CA VAL A 142 7.57 6.47 3.92
C VAL A 142 7.11 5.96 2.56
N VAL A 143 7.71 4.88 2.08
CA VAL A 143 7.30 4.22 0.84
C VAL A 143 6.33 3.09 1.15
N VAL A 144 5.13 3.20 0.62
CA VAL A 144 4.04 2.24 0.84
C VAL A 144 3.98 1.26 -0.32
N LEU A 145 3.99 -0.02 0.06
CA LEU A 145 3.89 -1.15 -0.85
C LEU A 145 2.45 -1.66 -0.84
N VAL A 146 1.81 -1.66 -1.98
CA VAL A 146 0.48 -2.22 -2.12
C VAL A 146 0.58 -3.74 -2.20
N GLY A 147 -0.09 -4.43 -1.29
CA GLY A 147 -0.33 -5.85 -1.38
C GLY A 147 -1.77 -6.08 -1.80
N HIS A 148 -1.98 -6.56 -3.00
CA HIS A 148 -3.26 -7.07 -3.43
C HIS A 148 -3.20 -8.60 -3.44
N GLN A 149 -4.31 -9.24 -3.17
CA GLN A 149 -4.41 -10.67 -3.39
C GLN A 149 -5.42 -10.90 -4.49
N PRO A 150 -4.99 -11.40 -5.67
CA PRO A 150 -5.93 -11.97 -6.60
C PRO A 150 -6.64 -13.07 -5.84
N SER A 151 -7.92 -12.91 -5.64
CA SER A 151 -8.66 -13.94 -4.92
C SER A 151 -8.67 -15.22 -5.73
N TYR A 152 -8.39 -16.31 -5.08
CA TYR A 152 -8.82 -17.59 -5.56
C TYR A 152 -10.34 -17.51 -5.81
N GLY A 153 -10.74 -17.54 -7.07
CA GLY A 153 -12.14 -17.37 -7.45
C GLY A 153 -12.50 -15.97 -7.99
N GLN A 154 -11.53 -15.18 -8.41
CA GLN A 154 -11.78 -13.96 -9.17
C GLN A 154 -12.58 -14.30 -10.43
N THR A 155 -13.73 -13.65 -10.60
CA THR A 155 -14.66 -13.90 -11.72
C THR A 155 -14.65 -12.76 -12.75
N ARG A 156 -13.80 -11.74 -12.55
CA ARG A 156 -13.71 -10.54 -13.37
C ARG A 156 -12.26 -10.29 -13.78
N ILE A 157 -12.10 -9.55 -14.89
CA ILE A 157 -10.78 -9.16 -15.41
C ILE A 157 -10.28 -7.86 -14.75
N GLU A 158 -11.19 -7.04 -14.22
CA GLU A 158 -10.84 -5.79 -13.58
C GLU A 158 -10.21 -6.06 -12.20
N ASN A 159 -9.14 -5.34 -11.91
CA ASN A 159 -8.51 -5.38 -10.61
C ASN A 159 -7.83 -4.05 -10.26
N VAL A 160 -7.70 -3.81 -8.96
CA VAL A 160 -7.11 -2.57 -8.43
C VAL A 160 -5.61 -2.52 -8.75
N PRO A 161 -5.09 -1.35 -9.17
CA PRO A 161 -3.66 -1.19 -9.43
C PRO A 161 -2.82 -1.44 -8.17
N GLY A 162 -1.61 -1.96 -8.38
CA GLY A 162 -0.62 -2.19 -7.32
C GLY A 162 0.39 -1.06 -7.18
N ASP A 163 -0.04 0.18 -7.37
CA ASP A 163 0.85 1.33 -7.42
C ASP A 163 1.62 1.55 -6.12
N ILE A 164 2.82 2.09 -6.24
CA ILE A 164 3.72 2.38 -5.12
C ILE A 164 3.58 3.86 -4.78
N MET A 165 3.48 4.20 -3.50
CA MET A 165 3.24 5.58 -3.05
C MET A 165 4.29 6.02 -2.03
N GLY A 166 4.71 7.28 -2.12
CA GLY A 166 5.59 7.93 -1.16
C GLY A 166 4.86 9.00 -0.37
N PHE A 167 5.13 9.04 0.93
CA PHE A 167 4.59 10.03 1.87
C PHE A 167 5.71 10.63 2.71
N ASP A 168 5.59 11.90 3.07
CA ASP A 168 6.50 12.52 4.01
C ASP A 168 6.41 11.83 5.39
N ALA A 169 7.53 11.44 5.95
CA ALA A 169 7.55 10.70 7.20
C ALA A 169 7.17 11.55 8.41
N ALA A 170 7.46 12.84 8.40
CA ALA A 170 7.18 13.74 9.51
C ALA A 170 5.72 14.21 9.54
N THR A 171 5.10 14.38 8.39
CA THR A 171 3.76 14.98 8.26
C THR A 171 2.68 14.04 7.75
N GLY A 172 3.06 13.00 6.99
CA GLY A 172 2.12 12.15 6.26
C GLY A 172 1.62 12.76 4.94
N GLU A 173 2.19 13.87 4.50
CA GLU A 173 1.83 14.49 3.23
C GLU A 173 2.16 13.54 2.06
N PHE A 174 1.23 13.45 1.09
CA PHE A 174 1.45 12.67 -0.13
C PHE A 174 2.49 13.36 -1.02
N LEU A 175 3.51 12.61 -1.43
CA LEU A 175 4.60 13.14 -2.25
C LEU A 175 4.50 12.69 -3.70
N TRP A 176 4.36 11.38 -3.93
CA TRP A 176 4.37 10.81 -5.27
C TRP A 176 3.68 9.44 -5.34
N LYS A 177 3.33 9.06 -6.56
CA LYS A 177 2.84 7.71 -6.93
C LYS A 177 3.57 7.22 -8.16
N PHE A 178 4.06 6.00 -8.12
CA PHE A 178 4.59 5.28 -9.26
C PHE A 178 3.54 4.27 -9.76
N HIS A 179 3.15 4.39 -11.01
CA HIS A 179 2.22 3.46 -11.64
C HIS A 179 2.92 2.14 -11.96
N ALA A 180 2.59 1.10 -11.22
CA ALA A 180 3.11 -0.25 -11.50
C ALA A 180 2.58 -0.80 -12.84
N ILE A 181 1.42 -0.32 -13.30
CA ILE A 181 0.90 -0.47 -14.65
C ILE A 181 0.94 0.89 -15.33
N PRO A 182 1.89 1.12 -16.27
CA PRO A 182 2.10 2.43 -16.87
C PRO A 182 0.87 2.98 -17.59
N ARG A 183 0.64 4.28 -17.45
CA ARG A 183 -0.41 5.02 -18.15
C ARG A 183 0.06 5.50 -19.52
N PRO A 184 -0.84 5.93 -20.42
CA PRO A 184 -0.46 6.50 -21.71
C PRO A 184 0.58 7.62 -21.56
N GLY A 185 1.69 7.47 -22.30
CA GLY A 185 2.82 8.39 -22.25
C GLY A 185 3.91 8.04 -21.23
N GLU A 186 3.68 7.06 -20.36
CA GLU A 186 4.70 6.55 -19.44
C GLU A 186 5.49 5.40 -20.07
N VAL A 187 6.74 5.24 -19.64
CA VAL A 187 7.61 4.15 -20.09
C VAL A 187 7.01 2.81 -19.72
N GLY A 188 6.92 1.90 -20.70
CA GLY A 188 6.36 0.56 -20.52
C GLY A 188 4.88 0.45 -20.88
N HIS A 189 4.19 1.56 -21.13
CA HIS A 189 2.77 1.53 -21.54
C HIS A 189 2.57 0.72 -22.82
N GLU A 190 3.50 0.81 -23.77
CA GLU A 190 3.50 0.09 -25.04
C GLU A 190 3.53 -1.43 -24.88
N THR A 191 3.91 -1.93 -23.70
CA THR A 191 3.92 -3.37 -23.39
C THR A 191 2.57 -3.94 -22.97
N TRP A 192 1.54 -3.09 -22.85
CA TRP A 192 0.17 -3.44 -22.47
C TRP A 192 -0.75 -3.33 -23.67
N LEU A 193 -0.81 -4.40 -24.46
CA LEU A 193 -1.62 -4.43 -25.67
C LEU A 193 -3.12 -4.53 -25.37
N ASN A 194 -3.96 -4.19 -26.36
CA ASN A 194 -5.43 -4.27 -26.29
C ASN A 194 -6.03 -3.48 -25.10
N ASP A 195 -5.42 -2.34 -24.76
CA ASP A 195 -5.87 -1.50 -23.66
C ASP A 195 -5.94 -2.22 -22.29
N ALA A 196 -5.20 -3.31 -22.14
CA ALA A 196 -5.23 -4.13 -20.92
C ALA A 196 -4.82 -3.35 -19.65
N TRP A 197 -4.08 -2.27 -19.80
CA TRP A 197 -3.70 -1.37 -18.70
C TRP A 197 -4.92 -0.73 -18.00
N LYS A 198 -6.06 -0.60 -18.70
CA LYS A 198 -7.29 0.04 -18.16
C LYS A 198 -7.92 -0.78 -17.04
N PHE A 199 -7.87 -2.09 -17.13
CA PHE A 199 -8.55 -2.99 -16.23
C PHE A 199 -7.62 -3.93 -15.43
N SER A 200 -6.41 -4.15 -15.91
CA SER A 200 -5.43 -5.00 -15.18
C SER A 200 -5.01 -4.36 -13.86
N GLY A 201 -4.64 -5.19 -12.91
CA GLY A 201 -4.18 -4.73 -11.61
C GLY A 201 -3.23 -5.73 -10.95
N ASP A 202 -3.04 -5.57 -9.64
CA ASP A 202 -2.25 -6.44 -8.77
C ASP A 202 -0.80 -6.67 -9.21
N ILE A 203 -0.16 -5.66 -9.76
CA ILE A 203 1.31 -5.66 -9.78
C ILE A 203 1.78 -5.19 -8.41
N SER A 204 1.68 -6.08 -7.44
CA SER A 204 1.97 -5.78 -6.05
C SER A 204 3.38 -6.20 -5.65
N THR A 205 3.84 -5.66 -4.54
CA THR A 205 5.13 -5.99 -3.95
C THR A 205 4.92 -6.86 -2.72
N TRP A 206 5.23 -8.14 -2.84
CA TRP A 206 5.04 -9.11 -1.74
C TRP A 206 6.23 -9.17 -0.80
N ALA A 207 7.42 -8.97 -1.33
CA ALA A 207 8.64 -8.92 -0.54
C ALA A 207 8.76 -7.58 0.19
N PRO A 208 9.39 -7.54 1.37
CA PRO A 208 9.85 -6.29 1.94
C PRO A 208 10.80 -5.58 0.95
N ALA A 209 10.70 -4.25 0.90
CA ALA A 209 11.63 -3.44 0.11
C ALA A 209 12.99 -3.32 0.80
N SER A 210 14.00 -2.97 0.03
CA SER A 210 15.29 -2.50 0.54
C SER A 210 15.58 -1.10 0.01
N ALA A 211 16.52 -0.39 0.62
CA ALA A 211 16.87 0.95 0.20
C ALA A 211 18.36 1.23 0.39
N ASP A 212 18.85 2.17 -0.40
CA ASP A 212 20.16 2.77 -0.25
C ASP A 212 19.99 4.27 0.02
N PRO A 213 20.19 4.72 1.27
CA PRO A 213 20.00 6.13 1.63
C PRO A 213 21.06 7.05 1.03
N GLU A 214 22.27 6.55 0.68
CA GLU A 214 23.32 7.37 0.06
C GLU A 214 22.98 7.64 -1.40
N LEU A 215 22.49 6.63 -2.12
CA LEU A 215 22.02 6.79 -3.50
C LEU A 215 20.63 7.41 -3.57
N GLY A 216 19.90 7.46 -2.48
CA GLY A 216 18.50 7.93 -2.44
C GLY A 216 17.55 7.02 -3.21
N LEU A 217 17.78 5.71 -3.20
CA LEU A 217 17.02 4.73 -3.95
C LEU A 217 16.28 3.75 -3.05
N VAL A 218 15.08 3.36 -3.48
CA VAL A 218 14.35 2.22 -2.95
C VAL A 218 14.25 1.12 -4.01
N TYR A 219 14.47 -0.13 -3.58
CA TYR A 219 14.43 -1.31 -4.44
C TYR A 219 13.25 -2.19 -4.09
N LEU A 220 12.48 -2.56 -5.11
CA LEU A 220 11.20 -3.23 -5.00
C LEU A 220 11.15 -4.41 -5.98
N VAL A 221 10.48 -5.48 -5.58
CA VAL A 221 10.20 -6.62 -6.46
C VAL A 221 8.71 -6.73 -6.67
N THR A 222 8.28 -6.69 -7.92
CA THR A 222 6.86 -6.83 -8.28
C THR A 222 6.53 -8.25 -8.70
N ASN A 223 5.28 -8.66 -8.50
CA ASN A 223 4.75 -9.89 -9.06
C ASN A 223 4.11 -9.67 -10.44
N ALA A 224 3.65 -10.73 -11.06
CA ALA A 224 2.87 -10.63 -12.28
C ALA A 224 1.48 -10.03 -12.00
N SER A 225 0.92 -9.33 -13.00
CA SER A 225 -0.45 -8.83 -12.94
C SER A 225 -1.47 -9.97 -12.85
N THR A 226 -2.65 -9.69 -12.31
CA THR A 226 -3.81 -10.60 -12.33
C THR A 226 -4.32 -10.79 -13.77
N VAL A 227 -4.81 -11.90 -14.14
CA VAL A 227 -4.85 -13.23 -13.52
C VAL A 227 -3.49 -13.89 -13.73
N GLN A 228 -2.81 -14.29 -12.70
CA GLN A 228 -1.39 -14.70 -12.79
C GLN A 228 -1.19 -15.95 -13.66
N SER A 229 -2.13 -16.89 -13.62
CA SER A 229 -2.05 -18.15 -14.36
C SER A 229 -2.59 -18.07 -15.80
N TYR A 230 -3.16 -16.94 -16.22
CA TYR A 230 -3.72 -16.75 -17.55
C TYR A 230 -3.51 -15.31 -18.06
N ALA A 231 -2.65 -15.17 -19.07
CA ALA A 231 -2.28 -13.88 -19.63
C ALA A 231 -3.12 -13.44 -20.84
N GLY A 232 -4.11 -14.22 -21.27
CA GLY A 232 -4.89 -13.94 -22.48
C GLY A 232 -5.66 -12.63 -22.49
N HIS A 233 -5.97 -12.09 -21.30
CA HIS A 233 -6.62 -10.78 -21.17
C HIS A 233 -5.66 -9.59 -21.26
N ARG A 234 -4.36 -9.82 -21.14
CA ARG A 234 -3.33 -8.78 -21.09
C ARG A 234 -2.11 -9.17 -21.95
N PRO A 235 -2.27 -9.24 -23.28
CA PRO A 235 -1.15 -9.57 -24.15
C PRO A 235 -0.05 -8.51 -24.09
N GLY A 236 1.18 -8.92 -24.41
CA GLY A 236 2.39 -8.10 -24.30
C GLY A 236 3.26 -8.47 -23.10
N ASP A 237 4.36 -7.75 -22.92
CA ASP A 237 5.36 -8.05 -21.87
C ASP A 237 4.91 -7.57 -20.48
N ASN A 238 3.88 -6.71 -20.41
CA ASN A 238 3.22 -6.23 -19.20
C ASN A 238 4.17 -5.62 -18.16
N LEU A 239 5.00 -4.69 -18.58
CA LEU A 239 5.89 -3.96 -17.69
C LEU A 239 5.06 -3.12 -16.69
N PHE A 240 5.30 -3.12 -15.39
CA PHE A 240 6.46 -3.63 -14.67
C PHE A 240 6.17 -4.92 -13.88
N GLY A 241 5.33 -5.81 -14.39
CA GLY A 241 5.09 -7.10 -13.76
C GLY A 241 6.36 -7.97 -13.76
N GLY A 242 6.59 -8.72 -12.67
CA GLY A 242 7.74 -9.62 -12.54
C GLY A 242 9.09 -8.91 -12.62
N SER A 243 9.20 -7.70 -12.08
CA SER A 243 10.38 -6.85 -12.22
C SER A 243 11.04 -6.53 -10.89
N VAL A 244 12.33 -6.24 -10.96
CA VAL A 244 13.03 -5.46 -9.92
C VAL A 244 13.01 -3.99 -10.35
N LEU A 245 12.59 -3.11 -9.47
CA LEU A 245 12.51 -1.66 -9.68
C LEU A 245 13.47 -0.95 -8.74
N ALA A 246 14.15 0.07 -9.25
CA ALA A 246 14.82 1.08 -8.44
C ALA A 246 14.14 2.43 -8.68
N LEU A 247 13.55 2.98 -7.63
CA LEU A 247 12.87 4.27 -7.67
C LEU A 247 13.64 5.29 -6.83
N ASP A 248 13.68 6.52 -7.31
CA ASP A 248 14.13 7.65 -6.52
C ASP A 248 13.17 7.88 -5.35
N VAL A 249 13.70 7.93 -4.14
CA VAL A 249 12.89 8.01 -2.93
C VAL A 249 12.10 9.32 -2.83
N LYS A 250 12.66 10.43 -3.31
CA LYS A 250 12.04 11.76 -3.18
C LYS A 250 10.99 12.04 -4.23
N THR A 251 11.18 11.48 -5.44
CA THR A 251 10.31 11.80 -6.59
C THR A 251 9.45 10.64 -7.07
N GLY A 252 9.77 9.40 -6.68
CA GLY A 252 9.14 8.20 -7.20
C GLY A 252 9.57 7.86 -8.64
N GLU A 253 10.47 8.63 -9.24
CA GLU A 253 10.95 8.38 -10.59
C GLU A 253 11.74 7.08 -10.68
N ARG A 254 11.42 6.27 -11.70
CA ARG A 254 12.16 5.04 -11.98
C ARG A 254 13.57 5.37 -12.50
N ARG A 255 14.58 4.95 -11.77
CA ARG A 255 15.98 5.07 -12.20
C ARG A 255 16.36 3.94 -13.13
N TRP A 256 15.97 2.71 -12.79
CA TRP A 256 16.13 1.53 -13.64
C TRP A 256 15.14 0.42 -13.25
N HIS A 257 15.02 -0.56 -14.09
CA HIS A 257 14.31 -1.81 -13.80
C HIS A 257 14.97 -2.98 -14.52
N PHE A 258 14.66 -4.16 -14.05
CA PHE A 258 15.01 -5.42 -14.70
C PHE A 258 13.78 -6.36 -14.60
N GLN A 259 13.27 -6.76 -15.76
CA GLN A 259 12.18 -7.72 -15.89
C GLN A 259 12.72 -9.09 -16.23
#